data_beee36ba22071afd47b87e9483d99fa5
#
_entry.id   beee36ba22071afd47b87e9483d99fa5
#
_cell.length_a   1.000
_cell.length_b   1.000
_cell.length_c   1.000
_cell.angle_alpha   90.00
_cell.angle_beta   90.00
_cell.angle_gamma   90.00
#
_symmetry.space_group_name_H-M   'P 1'
#
loop_
_entity.id
_entity.type
_entity.pdbx_description
1 polymer ?
#
loop_
_entity_poly.entity_id
_entity_poly.type
_entity_poly.pdbx_seq_one_letter_code
_entity_poly.pdbx_strand_id
1 'polypeptide(L)'
;MLEETVQLPGSLQEQGKGDDISINTKWVGQIVDSAWYHAPEYEPYRREGQIKVPFWLTPDKHYVGVAWYQKKVNVPSGWEGRPMELTLERAHWETMLFVDGRLVGNCMSLAVPHRYVLDGLPAGEHVFTLRIDNRMKVDIGMNAHSISDHTQTCWNGVVGSMTLRSLPEQYISQVRLDPDVHRKTVQVKVDVSGVSGVEDGELLLQAETSDGVSVGKPVRLTVDGASSSLQAEVDLGAVSYTHLTLP
;
A
#
# COMPACT_ATOMS: atom_id res chain seq x y z
N MET A 1 17.24 20.21 6.15
CA MET A 1 17.35 19.44 4.91
C MET A 1 17.76 18.05 5.32
N LEU A 2 17.20 16.99 4.74
CA LEU A 2 17.60 15.63 5.04
C LEU A 2 18.98 15.39 4.42
N GLU A 3 19.85 14.65 5.12
CA GLU A 3 21.30 14.66 4.85
C GLU A 3 21.72 13.63 3.79
N GLU A 4 20.86 12.64 3.47
CA GLU A 4 21.21 11.56 2.55
C GLU A 4 20.19 11.41 1.42
N THR A 5 20.64 10.87 0.31
CA THR A 5 19.78 10.58 -0.84
C THR A 5 19.49 9.09 -0.92
N VAL A 6 18.23 8.75 -1.16
CA VAL A 6 17.77 7.38 -1.42
C VAL A 6 16.86 7.38 -2.64
N GLN A 7 16.77 6.24 -3.29
CA GLN A 7 15.86 6.04 -4.41
C GLN A 7 14.58 5.36 -3.92
N LEU A 8 13.42 5.89 -4.31
CA LEU A 8 12.13 5.25 -4.21
C LEU A 8 11.51 5.11 -5.60
N PRO A 9 10.80 4.02 -5.92
CA PRO A 9 10.54 2.84 -5.08
C PRO A 9 11.81 2.09 -4.69
N GLY A 10 11.82 1.51 -3.48
CA GLY A 10 12.92 0.76 -2.92
C GLY A 10 12.88 0.74 -1.39
N SER A 11 13.79 0.02 -0.78
CA SER A 11 13.96 -0.04 0.67
C SER A 11 15.27 0.61 1.11
N LEU A 12 15.36 1.01 2.38
CA LEU A 12 16.59 1.53 2.96
C LEU A 12 17.70 0.47 2.98
N GLN A 13 17.35 -0.75 3.36
CA GLN A 13 18.31 -1.84 3.50
C GLN A 13 18.97 -2.21 2.16
N GLU A 14 18.18 -2.25 1.08
CA GLU A 14 18.66 -2.51 -0.28
C GLU A 14 19.68 -1.46 -0.74
N GLN A 15 19.59 -0.25 -0.23
CA GLN A 15 20.47 0.85 -0.54
C GLN A 15 21.59 1.02 0.50
N GLY A 16 21.84 -0.02 1.31
CA GLY A 16 22.92 -0.04 2.29
C GLY A 16 22.67 0.87 3.50
N LYS A 17 21.42 1.27 3.76
CA LYS A 17 21.04 2.12 4.89
C LYS A 17 20.51 1.27 6.04
N GLY A 18 20.89 1.62 7.25
CA GLY A 18 20.56 0.91 8.49
C GLY A 18 21.77 0.42 9.23
N ASP A 19 21.56 -0.28 10.31
CA ASP A 19 22.61 -0.84 11.15
C ASP A 19 23.25 -2.07 10.47
N ASP A 20 24.53 -2.27 10.71
CA ASP A 20 25.18 -3.51 10.33
C ASP A 20 24.58 -4.68 11.12
N ILE A 21 24.43 -5.82 10.47
CA ILE A 21 23.96 -7.02 11.16
C ILE A 21 24.97 -7.44 12.22
N SER A 22 24.47 -7.88 13.37
CA SER A 22 25.24 -8.32 14.52
C SER A 22 24.68 -9.63 15.06
N ILE A 23 25.34 -10.20 16.05
CA ILE A 23 24.84 -11.37 16.78
C ILE A 23 23.51 -11.11 17.50
N ASN A 24 23.15 -9.84 17.70
CA ASN A 24 21.90 -9.43 18.35
C ASN A 24 20.81 -9.07 17.35
N THR A 25 21.13 -9.03 16.04
CA THR A 25 20.13 -8.75 15.02
C THR A 25 19.07 -9.86 15.02
N LYS A 26 17.84 -9.48 15.08
CA LYS A 26 16.72 -10.42 15.08
C LYS A 26 16.59 -11.09 13.71
N TRP A 27 16.37 -12.39 13.75
CA TRP A 27 16.08 -13.19 12.57
C TRP A 27 15.38 -14.50 12.96
N VAL A 28 14.89 -15.23 11.98
CA VAL A 28 14.04 -16.42 12.19
C VAL A 28 14.73 -17.55 12.99
N GLY A 29 16.05 -17.62 12.99
CA GLY A 29 16.79 -18.59 13.77
C GLY A 29 16.59 -18.49 15.29
N GLN A 30 16.21 -17.33 15.80
CA GLN A 30 15.85 -17.16 17.22
C GLN A 30 14.52 -17.85 17.57
N ILE A 31 13.69 -18.13 16.58
CA ILE A 31 12.35 -18.71 16.77
C ILE A 31 12.36 -20.21 16.49
N VAL A 32 12.97 -20.62 15.37
CA VAL A 32 12.82 -21.97 14.81
C VAL A 32 14.05 -22.85 15.07
N ASP A 33 15.24 -22.31 14.89
CA ASP A 33 16.50 -23.05 15.04
C ASP A 33 17.58 -22.16 15.62
N SER A 34 17.88 -22.34 16.88
CA SER A 34 18.89 -21.59 17.60
C SER A 34 20.31 -22.13 17.42
N ALA A 35 20.54 -23.18 16.65
CA ALA A 35 21.86 -23.82 16.50
C ALA A 35 22.94 -22.82 16.02
N TRP A 36 22.57 -21.87 15.19
CA TRP A 36 23.48 -20.81 14.75
C TRP A 36 24.13 -20.05 15.90
N TYR A 37 23.45 -19.89 17.03
CA TYR A 37 23.95 -19.11 18.17
C TYR A 37 24.97 -19.85 19.04
N HIS A 38 24.99 -21.19 19.01
CA HIS A 38 25.80 -21.98 19.95
C HIS A 38 26.58 -23.12 19.30
N ALA A 39 26.16 -23.65 18.16
CA ALA A 39 26.82 -24.78 17.53
C ALA A 39 28.20 -24.38 16.97
N PRO A 40 29.25 -25.23 17.17
CA PRO A 40 30.63 -24.92 16.80
C PRO A 40 30.83 -24.62 15.29
N GLU A 41 30.09 -25.30 14.44
CA GLU A 41 30.17 -25.15 12.98
C GLU A 41 29.82 -23.74 12.49
N TYR A 42 29.04 -22.99 13.27
CA TYR A 42 28.66 -21.62 12.94
C TYR A 42 29.55 -20.57 13.61
N GLU A 43 30.51 -20.95 14.44
CA GLU A 43 31.40 -20.01 15.12
C GLU A 43 32.10 -19.03 14.16
N PRO A 44 32.62 -19.43 12.98
CA PRO A 44 33.25 -18.50 12.03
C PRO A 44 32.29 -17.40 11.54
N TYR A 45 30.99 -17.64 11.56
CA TYR A 45 29.97 -16.70 11.08
C TYR A 45 29.41 -15.77 12.17
N ARG A 46 29.89 -15.94 13.42
CA ARG A 46 29.54 -15.08 14.57
C ARG A 46 30.66 -14.13 14.96
N ARG A 47 31.78 -14.14 14.29
CA ARG A 47 32.92 -13.27 14.57
C ARG A 47 32.61 -11.85 14.12
N GLU A 48 33.08 -10.87 14.90
CA GLU A 48 32.97 -9.46 14.56
C GLU A 48 33.54 -9.19 13.14
N GLY A 49 32.79 -8.44 12.34
CA GLY A 49 33.13 -8.17 10.95
C GLY A 49 32.93 -9.33 9.96
N GLN A 50 32.45 -10.50 10.43
CA GLN A 50 32.19 -11.68 9.59
C GLN A 50 30.83 -12.29 9.85
N ILE A 51 29.93 -11.53 10.45
CA ILE A 51 28.59 -12.03 10.80
C ILE A 51 27.81 -12.38 9.55
N LYS A 52 27.35 -13.62 9.48
CA LYS A 52 26.46 -14.12 8.42
C LYS A 52 25.39 -15.01 9.04
N VAL A 53 24.16 -14.65 8.84
CA VAL A 53 23.05 -15.52 9.19
C VAL A 53 22.80 -16.53 8.04
N PRO A 54 22.54 -17.80 8.31
CA PRO A 54 22.36 -18.82 7.31
C PRO A 54 20.96 -18.76 6.67
N PHE A 55 20.52 -17.54 6.39
CA PHE A 55 19.20 -17.29 5.82
C PHE A 55 19.32 -16.25 4.71
N TRP A 56 19.30 -16.72 3.48
CA TRP A 56 19.61 -15.92 2.29
C TRP A 56 18.68 -14.72 2.03
N LEU A 57 17.47 -14.71 2.64
CA LEU A 57 16.55 -13.57 2.56
C LEU A 57 16.79 -12.49 3.62
N THR A 58 17.76 -12.70 4.54
CA THR A 58 18.08 -11.69 5.55
C THR A 58 18.94 -10.60 4.90
N PRO A 59 18.52 -9.33 4.94
CA PRO A 59 19.31 -8.22 4.40
C PRO A 59 20.63 -8.04 5.15
N ASP A 60 21.66 -7.52 4.48
CA ASP A 60 22.94 -7.17 5.07
C ASP A 60 22.85 -5.96 6.01
N LYS A 61 21.77 -5.22 5.96
CA LYS A 61 21.46 -4.10 6.84
C LYS A 61 20.13 -4.33 7.54
N HIS A 62 20.05 -3.88 8.78
CA HIS A 62 18.84 -3.95 9.59
C HIS A 62 18.33 -2.54 9.90
N TYR A 63 17.06 -2.30 9.68
CA TYR A 63 16.42 -1.02 9.99
C TYR A 63 15.00 -1.24 10.53
N VAL A 64 14.80 -0.89 11.79
CA VAL A 64 13.47 -0.85 12.41
C VAL A 64 13.30 0.50 13.09
N GLY A 65 12.38 1.30 12.57
CA GLY A 65 12.18 2.66 13.07
C GLY A 65 11.43 3.55 12.12
N VAL A 66 11.53 4.83 12.39
CA VAL A 66 10.94 5.90 11.58
C VAL A 66 11.97 6.46 10.62
N ALA A 67 11.64 6.49 9.34
CA ALA A 67 12.41 7.20 8.32
C ALA A 67 11.59 8.34 7.70
N TRP A 68 12.25 9.43 7.40
CA TRP A 68 11.68 10.59 6.76
C TRP A 68 12.27 10.76 5.36
N TYR A 69 11.39 10.82 4.38
CA TYR A 69 11.73 11.00 2.98
C TYR A 69 11.17 12.33 2.50
N GLN A 70 11.94 13.07 1.73
CA GLN A 70 11.50 14.37 1.24
C GLN A 70 11.85 14.52 -0.24
N LYS A 71 10.91 15.04 -1.02
CA LYS A 71 11.09 15.29 -2.44
C LYS A 71 10.37 16.58 -2.83
N LYS A 72 11.05 17.38 -3.66
CA LYS A 72 10.41 18.46 -4.39
C LYS A 72 9.68 17.88 -5.60
N VAL A 73 8.42 18.24 -5.73
CA VAL A 73 7.51 17.79 -6.80
C VAL A 73 6.98 19.03 -7.50
N ASN A 74 7.11 19.07 -8.81
CA ASN A 74 6.53 20.16 -9.59
C ASN A 74 5.12 19.79 -10.04
N VAL A 75 4.12 20.57 -9.61
CA VAL A 75 2.74 20.44 -10.05
C VAL A 75 2.58 21.19 -11.37
N PRO A 76 2.21 20.51 -12.48
CA PRO A 76 2.01 21.16 -13.77
C PRO A 76 0.84 22.15 -13.72
N SER A 77 0.88 23.21 -14.54
CA SER A 77 -0.20 24.19 -14.63
C SER A 77 -1.57 23.58 -15.00
N GLY A 78 -1.57 22.51 -15.81
CA GLY A 78 -2.81 21.78 -16.15
C GLY A 78 -3.43 20.98 -15.00
N TRP A 79 -2.75 20.90 -13.85
CA TRP A 79 -3.26 20.23 -12.64
C TRP A 79 -3.66 21.22 -11.53
N GLU A 80 -3.38 22.51 -11.74
CA GLU A 80 -3.67 23.55 -10.76
C GLU A 80 -5.12 23.52 -10.30
N GLY A 81 -5.31 23.51 -8.99
CA GLY A 81 -6.64 23.51 -8.36
C GLY A 81 -7.42 22.20 -8.47
N ARG A 82 -6.91 21.20 -9.22
CA ARG A 82 -7.58 19.89 -9.33
C ARG A 82 -7.20 18.97 -8.18
N PRO A 83 -8.10 18.10 -7.73
CA PRO A 83 -7.74 17.06 -6.79
C PRO A 83 -6.62 16.16 -7.36
N MET A 84 -5.73 15.71 -6.48
CA MET A 84 -4.64 14.80 -6.84
C MET A 84 -4.63 13.61 -5.92
N GLU A 85 -4.17 12.46 -6.42
CA GLU A 85 -4.00 11.26 -5.61
C GLU A 85 -2.54 10.79 -5.67
N LEU A 86 -1.91 10.69 -4.48
CA LEU A 86 -0.66 9.96 -4.30
C LEU A 86 -0.96 8.55 -3.87
N THR A 87 -0.50 7.56 -4.65
CA THR A 87 -0.59 6.14 -4.33
C THR A 87 0.81 5.59 -4.05
N LEU A 88 0.95 4.91 -2.91
CA LEU A 88 2.16 4.22 -2.48
C LEU A 88 1.85 2.72 -2.39
N GLU A 89 2.38 1.93 -3.30
CA GLU A 89 2.17 0.49 -3.31
C GLU A 89 3.23 -0.20 -2.47
N ARG A 90 2.80 -1.11 -1.58
CA ARG A 90 3.70 -1.87 -0.69
C ARG A 90 4.60 -0.97 0.15
N ALA A 91 4.02 0.00 0.84
CA ALA A 91 4.68 0.73 1.91
C ALA A 91 4.70 -0.14 3.19
N HIS A 92 5.79 -0.12 3.95
CA HIS A 92 5.92 -0.92 5.16
C HIS A 92 6.30 -0.05 6.36
N TRP A 93 5.41 0.16 7.29
CA TRP A 93 4.08 -0.38 7.58
C TRP A 93 3.04 0.75 7.66
N GLU A 94 3.38 1.83 8.37
CA GLU A 94 2.60 3.05 8.52
C GLU A 94 3.26 4.17 7.75
N THR A 95 2.46 4.95 7.03
CA THR A 95 2.96 6.16 6.38
C THR A 95 2.14 7.38 6.81
N MET A 96 2.80 8.54 6.84
CA MET A 96 2.18 9.85 7.00
C MET A 96 2.70 10.76 5.90
N LEU A 97 1.79 11.39 5.18
CA LEU A 97 2.14 12.35 4.13
C LEU A 97 1.96 13.78 4.62
N PHE A 98 2.96 14.60 4.33
CA PHE A 98 2.90 16.05 4.49
C PHE A 98 3.20 16.70 3.14
N VAL A 99 2.51 17.78 2.84
CA VAL A 99 2.79 18.66 1.70
C VAL A 99 3.01 20.07 2.22
N ASP A 100 4.15 20.66 1.89
CA ASP A 100 4.57 21.98 2.38
C ASP A 100 4.47 22.12 3.90
N GLY A 101 4.81 21.06 4.62
CA GLY A 101 4.77 20.98 6.07
C GLY A 101 3.38 20.75 6.67
N ARG A 102 2.32 20.68 5.87
CA ARG A 102 0.95 20.40 6.35
C ARG A 102 0.65 18.92 6.23
N LEU A 103 0.13 18.32 7.31
CA LEU A 103 -0.30 16.93 7.31
C LEU A 103 -1.49 16.74 6.36
N VAL A 104 -1.36 15.82 5.41
CA VAL A 104 -2.44 15.38 4.52
C VAL A 104 -3.21 14.22 5.15
N GLY A 105 -2.49 13.25 5.72
CA GLY A 105 -3.12 12.09 6.35
C GLY A 105 -2.12 11.03 6.76
N ASN A 106 -2.65 9.91 7.27
CA ASN A 106 -1.89 8.72 7.59
C ASN A 106 -2.59 7.47 7.07
N CYS A 107 -1.80 6.46 6.73
CA CYS A 107 -2.27 5.13 6.33
C CYS A 107 -1.47 4.07 7.05
N MET A 108 -2.13 2.97 7.42
CA MET A 108 -1.51 1.82 8.07
C MET A 108 -2.06 0.53 7.48
N SER A 109 -1.27 -0.10 6.61
CA SER A 109 -1.62 -1.37 5.99
C SER A 109 -0.37 -2.04 5.40
N LEU A 110 -0.35 -3.37 5.39
CA LEU A 110 0.61 -4.17 4.63
C LEU A 110 0.01 -4.76 3.35
N ALA A 111 -1.32 -4.83 3.29
CA ALA A 111 -2.04 -5.60 2.27
C ALA A 111 -2.56 -4.76 1.10
N VAL A 112 -2.77 -3.46 1.32
CA VAL A 112 -3.32 -2.56 0.29
C VAL A 112 -2.45 -1.33 0.10
N PRO A 113 -2.47 -0.71 -1.09
CA PRO A 113 -1.77 0.54 -1.33
C PRO A 113 -2.24 1.66 -0.38
N HIS A 114 -1.31 2.48 0.07
CA HIS A 114 -1.64 3.71 0.78
C HIS A 114 -2.02 4.78 -0.23
N ARG A 115 -3.18 5.39 -0.05
CA ARG A 115 -3.72 6.43 -0.94
C ARG A 115 -3.96 7.71 -0.15
N TYR A 116 -3.50 8.81 -0.72
CA TYR A 116 -3.69 10.16 -0.20
C TYR A 116 -4.33 11.01 -1.27
N VAL A 117 -5.51 11.51 -0.98
CA VAL A 117 -6.16 12.52 -1.82
C VAL A 117 -5.77 13.88 -1.29
N LEU A 118 -5.22 14.71 -2.16
CA LEU A 118 -4.86 16.09 -1.89
C LEU A 118 -5.91 16.99 -2.52
N ASP A 119 -6.32 17.99 -1.78
CA ASP A 119 -7.04 19.12 -2.36
C ASP A 119 -6.14 19.82 -3.39
N GLY A 120 -6.75 20.56 -4.30
CA GLY A 120 -6.01 21.20 -5.38
C GLY A 120 -4.84 22.07 -4.90
N LEU A 121 -3.64 21.76 -5.38
CA LEU A 121 -2.45 22.57 -5.14
C LEU A 121 -2.29 23.61 -6.25
N PRO A 122 -1.67 24.77 -5.99
CA PRO A 122 -1.20 25.67 -7.03
C PRO A 122 -0.21 24.97 -7.98
N ALA A 123 -0.06 25.50 -9.18
CA ALA A 123 1.03 25.10 -10.05
C ALA A 123 2.38 25.53 -9.45
N GLY A 124 3.42 24.72 -9.66
CA GLY A 124 4.77 25.01 -9.19
C GLY A 124 5.36 23.97 -8.26
N GLU A 125 6.46 24.32 -7.60
CA GLU A 125 7.21 23.42 -6.74
C GLU A 125 6.58 23.30 -5.36
N HIS A 126 6.35 22.05 -4.92
CA HIS A 126 5.86 21.69 -3.60
C HIS A 126 6.79 20.67 -2.95
N VAL A 127 6.88 20.70 -1.63
CA VAL A 127 7.70 19.77 -0.84
C VAL A 127 6.83 18.66 -0.29
N PHE A 128 6.97 17.46 -0.84
CA PHE A 128 6.34 16.25 -0.32
C PHE A 128 7.25 15.60 0.71
N THR A 129 6.75 15.40 1.91
CA THR A 129 7.47 14.73 3.00
C THR A 129 6.69 13.51 3.43
N LEU A 130 7.33 12.35 3.36
CA LEU A 130 6.75 11.07 3.72
C LEU A 130 7.48 10.53 4.95
N ARG A 131 6.75 10.27 6.03
CA ARG A 131 7.22 9.54 7.20
C ARG A 131 6.81 8.09 7.05
N ILE A 132 7.76 7.16 7.12
CA ILE A 132 7.50 5.72 7.09
C ILE A 132 7.99 5.10 8.39
N ASP A 133 7.14 4.30 9.03
CA ASP A 133 7.43 3.64 10.29
C ASP A 133 7.16 2.14 10.14
N ASN A 134 8.22 1.34 10.11
CA ASN A 134 8.16 -0.11 9.95
C ASN A 134 8.21 -0.88 11.29
N ARG A 135 8.09 -0.20 12.41
CA ARG A 135 7.94 -0.88 13.70
C ARG A 135 6.64 -1.67 13.76
N MET A 136 6.65 -2.80 14.43
CA MET A 136 5.47 -3.64 14.64
C MET A 136 4.33 -2.83 15.27
N LYS A 137 3.16 -2.79 14.61
CA LYS A 137 1.97 -2.04 15.04
C LYS A 137 0.95 -2.94 15.75
N VAL A 138 0.93 -4.21 15.39
CA VAL A 138 0.06 -5.22 15.99
C VAL A 138 0.93 -6.42 16.38
N ASP A 139 1.01 -6.70 17.66
CA ASP A 139 1.78 -7.84 18.15
C ASP A 139 0.93 -9.11 18.03
N ILE A 140 1.27 -9.94 17.07
CA ILE A 140 0.69 -11.27 16.85
C ILE A 140 1.74 -12.38 16.98
N GLY A 141 2.84 -12.08 17.66
CA GLY A 141 3.92 -12.99 17.95
C GLY A 141 5.14 -12.85 17.04
N MET A 142 6.26 -13.41 17.50
CA MET A 142 7.56 -13.28 16.81
C MET A 142 7.61 -13.95 15.44
N ASN A 143 6.85 -15.03 15.23
CA ASN A 143 6.81 -15.76 13.96
C ASN A 143 5.76 -15.19 12.99
N ALA A 144 5.39 -13.93 13.16
CA ALA A 144 4.45 -13.26 12.29
C ALA A 144 5.17 -12.78 11.02
N HIS A 145 5.06 -13.53 9.95
CA HIS A 145 5.69 -13.22 8.67
C HIS A 145 5.24 -11.84 8.13
N SER A 146 6.17 -11.05 7.62
CA SER A 146 5.95 -9.66 7.16
C SER A 146 5.55 -8.65 8.25
N ILE A 147 5.53 -9.06 9.52
CA ILE A 147 5.09 -8.22 10.64
C ILE A 147 6.20 -8.09 11.68
N SER A 148 6.75 -9.22 12.10
CA SER A 148 7.83 -9.26 13.09
C SER A 148 9.18 -8.98 12.44
N ASP A 149 10.06 -8.25 13.13
CA ASP A 149 11.43 -8.01 12.74
C ASP A 149 12.34 -9.27 12.86
N HIS A 150 11.81 -10.37 13.40
CA HIS A 150 12.46 -11.69 13.35
C HIS A 150 12.30 -12.36 11.98
N THR A 151 11.36 -11.94 11.15
CA THR A 151 11.15 -12.51 9.83
C THR A 151 11.81 -11.66 8.75
N GLN A 152 12.08 -12.25 7.59
CA GLN A 152 12.89 -11.66 6.52
C GLN A 152 12.28 -10.44 5.82
N THR A 153 11.08 -10.04 6.18
CA THR A 153 10.35 -8.98 5.49
C THR A 153 10.28 -7.66 6.26
N CYS A 154 11.13 -7.51 7.28
CA CYS A 154 11.24 -6.22 7.98
C CYS A 154 12.13 -5.27 7.18
N TRP A 155 11.54 -4.36 6.44
CA TRP A 155 12.22 -3.33 5.66
C TRP A 155 11.50 -1.99 5.83
N ASN A 156 12.19 -0.87 5.53
CA ASN A 156 11.59 0.46 5.53
C ASN A 156 11.65 1.07 4.14
N GLY A 157 10.54 1.56 3.63
CA GLY A 157 10.43 2.17 2.32
C GLY A 157 9.09 1.92 1.64
N VAL A 158 9.07 2.12 0.33
CA VAL A 158 7.98 1.80 -0.59
C VAL A 158 8.57 0.98 -1.72
N VAL A 159 8.29 -0.31 -1.79
CA VAL A 159 8.93 -1.20 -2.77
C VAL A 159 8.08 -1.48 -4.01
N GLY A 160 6.81 -1.09 -4.00
CA GLY A 160 5.95 -1.09 -5.17
C GLY A 160 5.96 0.24 -5.90
N SER A 161 4.99 0.43 -6.79
CA SER A 161 4.87 1.68 -7.54
C SER A 161 4.55 2.89 -6.64
N MET A 162 5.03 4.05 -7.06
CA MET A 162 4.67 5.34 -6.48
C MET A 162 4.15 6.23 -7.59
N THR A 163 2.89 6.63 -7.50
CA THR A 163 2.25 7.46 -8.54
C THR A 163 1.55 8.66 -7.95
N LEU A 164 1.75 9.82 -8.57
CA LEU A 164 0.95 11.01 -8.33
C LEU A 164 0.16 11.30 -9.60
N ARG A 165 -1.15 11.41 -9.49
CA ARG A 165 -2.04 11.71 -10.61
C ARG A 165 -3.01 12.83 -10.27
N SER A 166 -3.36 13.64 -11.24
CA SER A 166 -4.51 14.54 -11.16
C SER A 166 -5.78 13.74 -11.36
N LEU A 167 -6.77 13.98 -10.54
CA LEU A 167 -8.11 13.41 -10.68
C LEU A 167 -9.01 14.35 -11.49
N PRO A 168 -10.02 13.85 -12.21
CA PRO A 168 -11.08 14.68 -12.74
C PRO A 168 -11.84 15.38 -11.60
N GLU A 169 -12.61 16.40 -11.93
CA GLU A 169 -13.47 17.08 -10.95
C GLU A 169 -14.47 16.10 -10.33
N GLN A 170 -15.05 15.24 -11.18
CA GLN A 170 -15.95 14.17 -10.76
C GLN A 170 -15.26 12.82 -10.94
N TYR A 171 -15.23 12.03 -9.89
CA TYR A 171 -14.60 10.70 -9.94
C TYR A 171 -15.20 9.74 -8.93
N ILE A 172 -15.08 8.45 -9.22
CA ILE A 172 -15.39 7.38 -8.26
C ILE A 172 -14.26 7.34 -7.23
N SER A 173 -14.58 7.68 -5.98
CA SER A 173 -13.61 7.70 -4.88
C SER A 173 -13.48 6.34 -4.20
N GLN A 174 -14.57 5.57 -4.14
CA GLN A 174 -14.56 4.23 -3.56
C GLN A 174 -15.59 3.32 -4.24
N VAL A 175 -15.22 2.05 -4.38
CA VAL A 175 -16.15 0.97 -4.74
C VAL A 175 -16.01 -0.13 -3.71
N ARG A 176 -17.13 -0.55 -3.17
CA ARG A 176 -17.23 -1.71 -2.28
C ARG A 176 -18.16 -2.75 -2.90
N LEU A 177 -17.69 -3.99 -2.90
CA LEU A 177 -18.40 -5.15 -3.43
C LEU A 177 -18.61 -6.16 -2.31
N ASP A 178 -19.87 -6.48 -2.04
CA ASP A 178 -20.27 -7.48 -1.05
C ASP A 178 -21.00 -8.61 -1.80
N PRO A 179 -20.32 -9.71 -2.21
CA PRO A 179 -20.91 -10.79 -2.99
C PRO A 179 -21.77 -11.73 -2.12
N ASP A 180 -22.94 -12.12 -2.64
CA ASP A 180 -23.78 -13.20 -2.12
C ASP A 180 -23.73 -14.39 -3.09
N VAL A 181 -22.96 -15.42 -2.73
CA VAL A 181 -22.76 -16.61 -3.56
C VAL A 181 -24.03 -17.43 -3.73
N HIS A 182 -24.91 -17.47 -2.72
CA HIS A 182 -26.14 -18.27 -2.75
C HIS A 182 -27.19 -17.61 -3.64
N ARG A 183 -27.30 -16.30 -3.58
CA ARG A 183 -28.21 -15.51 -4.44
C ARG A 183 -27.62 -15.19 -5.80
N LYS A 184 -26.31 -15.40 -5.99
CA LYS A 184 -25.57 -15.03 -7.19
C LYS A 184 -25.71 -13.53 -7.51
N THR A 185 -25.65 -12.71 -6.48
CA THR A 185 -25.75 -11.25 -6.58
C THR A 185 -24.54 -10.60 -5.93
N VAL A 186 -24.28 -9.35 -6.27
CA VAL A 186 -23.29 -8.49 -5.61
C VAL A 186 -23.98 -7.21 -5.18
N GLN A 187 -23.89 -6.88 -3.89
CA GLN A 187 -24.22 -5.55 -3.44
C GLN A 187 -23.04 -4.63 -3.77
N VAL A 188 -23.29 -3.62 -4.57
CA VAL A 188 -22.30 -2.64 -5.01
C VAL A 188 -22.61 -1.32 -4.35
N LYS A 189 -21.65 -0.81 -3.57
CA LYS A 189 -21.69 0.55 -3.04
C LYS A 189 -20.60 1.37 -3.72
N VAL A 190 -20.98 2.52 -4.27
CA VAL A 190 -20.06 3.43 -4.97
C VAL A 190 -20.14 4.79 -4.31
N ASP A 191 -18.98 5.30 -3.89
CA ASP A 191 -18.85 6.68 -3.43
C ASP A 191 -18.24 7.50 -4.57
N VAL A 192 -18.88 8.62 -4.89
CA VAL A 192 -18.47 9.55 -5.94
C VAL A 192 -18.13 10.90 -5.31
N SER A 193 -17.11 11.55 -5.84
CA SER A 193 -16.63 12.85 -5.37
C SER A 193 -16.78 13.90 -6.46
N GLY A 194 -16.90 15.18 -6.06
CA GLY A 194 -17.02 16.31 -6.97
C GLY A 194 -18.38 16.42 -7.65
N VAL A 195 -19.41 15.81 -7.08
CA VAL A 195 -20.76 15.75 -7.70
C VAL A 195 -21.66 16.93 -7.32
N SER A 196 -21.20 17.85 -6.49
CA SER A 196 -21.96 19.05 -6.15
C SER A 196 -22.33 19.84 -7.42
N GLY A 197 -23.63 20.09 -7.62
CA GLY A 197 -24.13 20.78 -8.81
C GLY A 197 -24.31 19.91 -10.05
N VAL A 198 -24.12 18.60 -9.94
CA VAL A 198 -24.47 17.66 -11.02
C VAL A 198 -25.98 17.44 -10.97
N GLU A 199 -26.67 17.68 -12.11
CA GLU A 199 -28.15 17.53 -12.19
C GLU A 199 -28.56 16.19 -12.82
N ASP A 200 -27.83 15.70 -13.82
CA ASP A 200 -28.16 14.52 -14.61
C ASP A 200 -26.96 13.58 -14.84
N GLY A 201 -26.25 13.23 -13.77
CA GLY A 201 -25.20 12.23 -13.84
C GLY A 201 -25.73 10.80 -13.90
N GLU A 202 -25.04 9.91 -14.60
CA GLU A 202 -25.37 8.48 -14.63
C GLU A 202 -24.16 7.64 -14.23
N LEU A 203 -24.38 6.67 -13.34
CA LEU A 203 -23.43 5.63 -13.01
C LEU A 203 -23.96 4.29 -13.56
N LEU A 204 -23.18 3.65 -14.42
CA LEU A 204 -23.48 2.33 -14.98
C LEU A 204 -22.68 1.26 -14.23
N LEU A 205 -23.38 0.28 -13.67
CA LEU A 205 -22.80 -0.93 -13.08
C LEU A 205 -23.03 -2.10 -14.04
N GLN A 206 -21.93 -2.75 -14.46
CA GLN A 206 -21.97 -3.90 -15.35
C GLN A 206 -20.99 -4.94 -14.86
N ALA A 207 -21.41 -6.21 -14.84
CA ALA A 207 -20.55 -7.34 -14.54
C ALA A 207 -20.09 -8.00 -15.84
N GLU A 208 -18.82 -8.42 -15.86
CA GLU A 208 -18.23 -9.15 -16.98
C GLU A 208 -17.38 -10.31 -16.44
N THR A 209 -17.30 -11.36 -17.23
CA THR A 209 -16.38 -12.47 -16.97
C THR A 209 -14.94 -12.04 -17.31
N SER A 210 -13.94 -12.84 -16.90
CA SER A 210 -12.52 -12.55 -17.19
C SER A 210 -12.17 -12.49 -18.67
N ASP A 211 -12.98 -13.11 -19.51
CA ASP A 211 -12.88 -13.10 -20.98
C ASP A 211 -13.74 -12.01 -21.65
N GLY A 212 -14.34 -11.11 -20.83
CA GLY A 212 -15.04 -9.93 -21.33
C GLY A 212 -16.49 -10.15 -21.74
N VAL A 213 -17.11 -11.27 -21.35
CA VAL A 213 -18.51 -11.54 -21.63
C VAL A 213 -19.37 -10.88 -20.56
N SER A 214 -20.32 -10.04 -20.97
CA SER A 214 -21.27 -9.41 -20.05
C SER A 214 -22.16 -10.43 -19.34
N VAL A 215 -22.31 -10.26 -18.02
CA VAL A 215 -23.09 -11.14 -17.15
C VAL A 215 -24.16 -10.34 -16.45
N GLY A 216 -25.35 -10.90 -16.37
CA GLY A 216 -26.49 -10.23 -15.77
C GLY A 216 -27.01 -9.05 -16.60
N LYS A 217 -27.74 -8.16 -15.95
CA LYS A 217 -28.25 -6.93 -16.56
C LYS A 217 -27.51 -5.72 -15.99
N PRO A 218 -27.12 -4.75 -16.83
CA PRO A 218 -26.56 -3.50 -16.33
C PRO A 218 -27.55 -2.77 -15.41
N VAL A 219 -27.06 -2.18 -14.34
CA VAL A 219 -27.83 -1.35 -13.41
C VAL A 219 -27.38 0.10 -13.58
N ARG A 220 -28.36 0.99 -13.78
CA ARG A 220 -28.14 2.44 -13.92
C ARG A 220 -28.56 3.14 -12.65
N LEU A 221 -27.72 4.01 -12.14
CA LEU A 221 -27.98 4.83 -10.97
C LEU A 221 -27.84 6.29 -11.36
N THR A 222 -28.78 7.11 -10.92
CA THR A 222 -28.70 8.56 -11.12
C THR A 222 -27.77 9.20 -10.10
N VAL A 223 -26.94 10.10 -10.56
CA VAL A 223 -26.05 10.96 -9.75
C VAL A 223 -26.59 12.38 -9.85
N ASP A 224 -27.26 12.85 -8.81
CA ASP A 224 -27.98 14.13 -8.80
C ASP A 224 -27.29 15.21 -7.93
N GLY A 225 -26.09 14.95 -7.47
CA GLY A 225 -25.36 15.88 -6.59
C GLY A 225 -25.88 15.95 -5.15
N ALA A 226 -27.03 15.39 -4.86
CA ALA A 226 -27.59 15.32 -3.51
C ALA A 226 -27.00 14.16 -2.70
N SER A 227 -26.52 13.12 -3.37
CA SER A 227 -25.92 11.95 -2.74
C SER A 227 -24.57 11.61 -3.33
N SER A 228 -23.55 11.58 -2.48
CA SER A 228 -22.19 11.12 -2.85
C SER A 228 -22.01 9.60 -2.71
N SER A 229 -23.01 8.87 -2.24
CA SER A 229 -22.94 7.42 -2.04
C SER A 229 -24.16 6.75 -2.66
N LEU A 230 -23.91 5.87 -3.61
CA LEU A 230 -24.93 5.13 -4.37
C LEU A 230 -24.78 3.64 -4.09
N GLN A 231 -25.92 2.92 -4.09
CA GLN A 231 -25.92 1.48 -3.83
C GLN A 231 -26.90 0.77 -4.75
N ALA A 232 -26.52 -0.40 -5.23
CA ALA A 232 -27.40 -1.28 -5.98
C ALA A 232 -26.99 -2.74 -5.82
N GLU A 233 -27.93 -3.64 -6.06
CA GLU A 233 -27.69 -5.07 -6.23
C GLU A 233 -27.55 -5.38 -7.72
N VAL A 234 -26.47 -6.06 -8.08
CA VAL A 234 -26.21 -6.55 -9.43
C VAL A 234 -26.42 -8.06 -9.44
N ASP A 235 -27.36 -8.52 -10.24
CA ASP A 235 -27.59 -9.95 -10.48
C ASP A 235 -26.56 -10.49 -11.47
N LEU A 236 -25.80 -11.48 -11.05
CA LEU A 236 -24.76 -12.14 -11.85
C LEU A 236 -25.32 -13.30 -12.69
N GLY A 237 -26.60 -13.66 -12.53
CA GLY A 237 -27.23 -14.76 -13.25
C GLY A 237 -26.59 -16.11 -12.97
N ALA A 238 -26.56 -17.00 -13.96
CA ALA A 238 -25.94 -18.31 -13.85
C ALA A 238 -24.42 -18.22 -14.09
N VAL A 239 -23.68 -17.64 -13.16
CA VAL A 239 -22.21 -17.74 -13.21
C VAL A 239 -21.83 -19.15 -12.83
N SER A 240 -21.36 -19.95 -13.79
CA SER A 240 -20.80 -21.27 -13.56
C SER A 240 -19.37 -21.09 -13.04
N TYR A 241 -19.12 -21.37 -11.77
CA TYR A 241 -17.77 -21.63 -11.29
C TYR A 241 -17.33 -23.01 -11.81
N THR A 242 -16.89 -23.07 -13.05
CA THR A 242 -16.25 -24.28 -13.56
C THR A 242 -14.83 -24.30 -13.04
N HIS A 243 -14.61 -25.11 -12.00
CA HIS A 243 -13.36 -25.73 -11.60
C HIS A 243 -12.28 -24.81 -10.99
N LEU A 244 -12.32 -24.67 -9.66
CA LEU A 244 -11.09 -24.72 -8.90
C LEU A 244 -10.62 -26.17 -8.82
N THR A 245 -9.87 -26.62 -9.78
CA THR A 245 -8.96 -27.74 -9.60
C THR A 245 -7.73 -27.18 -8.89
N LEU A 246 -7.65 -27.38 -7.58
CA LEU A 246 -6.38 -27.27 -6.87
C LEU A 246 -5.45 -28.37 -7.43
N PRO A 247 -4.20 -28.04 -7.73
CA PRO A 247 -3.20 -29.03 -8.09
C PRO A 247 -2.89 -29.96 -6.93
#